data_e964742c180ad627501c575fb7118607
#
_entry.id   e964742c180ad627501c575fb7118607
#
_cell.length_a   1.000
_cell.length_b   1.000
_cell.length_c   1.000
_cell.angle_alpha   90.00
_cell.angle_beta   90.00
_cell.angle_gamma   90.00
#
_symmetry.space_group_name_H-M   'P 1'
#
loop_
_entity.id
_entity.type
_entity.pdbx_description
1 polymer ?
#
loop_
_entity_poly.entity_id
_entity_poly.type
_entity_poly.pdbx_seq_one_letter_code
_entity_poly.pdbx_strand_id
1 'polypeptide(L)'
;MNNHLTLELMTPQGDIAEIIQAIWCASAHSEGDQWLACDGATGVIFPVAGALFXXXXDQPVAPPYAFQQTSTHASKLSFSKEARFCGIRFNPTVLPQLHATTHSLVNVESLNTIATGLKKDPSLSAFVALLSEYLTLPKVINRGTEHSKHLIRNLINLTPLETAYQRAPLSQRQLERQVKNQCGVTPKYFERIYRVKMAKQAIKDHPSMSFADIAQACGFTDQPHFIKEFKAIMHITPAKYRKLLSDSQSKQTKLILR
;
A
#
# COMPACT_ATOMS: atom_id res chain seq x y z
N MET A 1 -0.15 14.49 -9.28
CA MET A 1 0.40 14.45 -7.90
C MET A 1 0.55 15.89 -7.43
N ASN A 2 0.15 16.18 -6.21
CA ASN A 2 0.32 17.51 -5.66
C ASN A 2 1.82 17.82 -5.51
N ASN A 3 2.20 19.02 -5.92
CA ASN A 3 3.60 19.49 -5.81
C ASN A 3 4.06 19.72 -4.37
N HIS A 4 3.28 19.20 -3.39
CA HIS A 4 3.55 19.37 -1.96
C HIS A 4 4.59 18.37 -1.45
N LEU A 5 4.82 17.27 -2.19
CA LEU A 5 5.58 16.11 -1.70
C LEU A 5 6.46 15.53 -2.81
N THR A 6 7.75 15.39 -2.54
CA THR A 6 8.65 14.55 -3.35
C THR A 6 8.63 13.14 -2.74
N LEU A 7 8.45 12.13 -3.57
CA LEU A 7 8.45 10.72 -3.18
C LEU A 7 9.53 9.98 -3.96
N GLU A 8 10.47 9.41 -3.24
CA GLU A 8 11.45 8.47 -3.76
C GLU A 8 10.97 7.06 -3.42
N LEU A 9 11.04 6.14 -4.36
CA LEU A 9 10.49 4.80 -4.20
C LEU A 9 11.42 3.75 -4.81
N MET A 10 11.64 2.67 -4.07
CA MET A 10 12.38 1.50 -4.53
C MET A 10 11.49 0.27 -4.42
N THR A 11 11.38 -0.49 -5.49
CA THR A 11 10.70 -1.80 -5.50
C THR A 11 11.77 -2.88 -5.34
N PRO A 12 11.75 -3.63 -4.24
CA PRO A 12 12.75 -4.70 -4.01
C PRO A 12 12.69 -5.79 -5.06
N GLN A 13 13.83 -6.48 -5.23
CA GLN A 13 13.97 -7.61 -6.15
C GLN A 13 14.38 -8.86 -5.36
N GLY A 14 14.24 -10.04 -5.98
CA GLY A 14 14.62 -11.32 -5.36
C GLY A 14 13.71 -11.69 -4.19
N ASP A 15 14.24 -12.45 -3.25
CA ASP A 15 13.47 -13.05 -2.13
C ASP A 15 12.79 -12.00 -1.26
N ILE A 16 13.40 -10.83 -1.09
CA ILE A 16 12.83 -9.75 -0.27
C ILE A 16 11.53 -9.20 -0.88
N ALA A 17 11.38 -9.30 -2.21
CA ALA A 17 10.17 -8.87 -2.91
C ALA A 17 8.94 -9.71 -2.54
N GLU A 18 9.13 -10.91 -2.01
CA GLU A 18 8.02 -11.73 -1.49
C GLU A 18 7.43 -11.13 -0.19
N ILE A 19 8.22 -10.35 0.53
CA ILE A 19 7.84 -9.78 1.83
C ILE A 19 7.56 -8.29 1.71
N ILE A 20 8.47 -7.54 1.04
CA ILE A 20 8.39 -6.08 0.93
C ILE A 20 7.92 -5.69 -0.48
N GLN A 21 6.79 -5.01 -0.55
CA GLN A 21 6.22 -4.48 -1.79
C GLN A 21 6.94 -3.21 -2.25
N ALA A 22 7.31 -2.34 -1.31
CA ALA A 22 7.96 -1.06 -1.61
C ALA A 22 8.69 -0.50 -0.39
N ILE A 23 9.80 0.18 -0.65
CA ILE A 23 10.54 1.01 0.31
C ILE A 23 10.50 2.44 -0.25
N TRP A 24 10.20 3.42 0.60
CA TRP A 24 10.00 4.78 0.11
C TRP A 24 10.41 5.82 1.14
N CYS A 25 10.83 7.00 0.66
CA CYS A 25 11.07 8.19 1.48
C CYS A 25 10.33 9.37 0.85
N ALA A 26 9.81 10.26 1.69
CA ALA A 26 9.02 11.40 1.27
C ALA A 26 9.49 12.68 1.97
N SER A 27 9.52 13.78 1.21
CA SER A 27 9.90 15.11 1.70
C SER A 27 8.84 16.12 1.28
N ALA A 28 8.25 16.81 2.25
CA ALA A 28 7.19 17.79 2.02
C ALA A 28 7.78 19.18 1.79
N HIS A 29 7.38 19.83 0.70
CA HIS A 29 7.79 21.20 0.35
C HIS A 29 6.81 22.25 0.90
N SER A 30 5.57 21.82 1.13
CA SER A 30 4.51 22.61 1.75
C SER A 30 3.60 21.69 2.54
N GLU A 31 2.79 22.22 3.40
CA GLU A 31 1.74 21.43 4.07
C GLU A 31 0.79 20.85 3.03
N GLY A 32 0.21 19.70 3.32
CA GLY A 32 -0.69 19.04 2.38
C GLY A 32 -1.17 17.69 2.85
N ASP A 33 -1.91 17.07 1.96
CA ASP A 33 -2.52 15.77 2.17
C ASP A 33 -2.13 14.79 1.07
N GLN A 34 -1.90 13.54 1.47
CA GLN A 34 -1.66 12.44 0.54
C GLN A 34 -2.64 11.30 0.82
N TRP A 35 -3.33 10.84 -0.21
CA TRP A 35 -4.21 9.68 -0.07
C TRP A 35 -3.37 8.39 -0.18
N LEU A 36 -3.43 7.60 0.87
CA LEU A 36 -2.82 6.27 0.93
C LEU A 36 -3.82 5.26 0.37
N ALA A 37 -3.39 4.52 -0.64
CA ALA A 37 -4.25 3.54 -1.28
C ALA A 37 -4.57 2.38 -0.33
N CYS A 38 -5.81 1.91 -0.40
CA CYS A 38 -6.22 0.65 0.18
C CYS A 38 -5.84 -0.45 -0.83
N ASP A 39 -4.91 -1.31 -0.47
CA ASP A 39 -4.43 -2.40 -1.33
C ASP A 39 -4.24 -3.72 -0.57
N GLY A 40 -4.79 -3.79 0.64
CA GLY A 40 -4.67 -4.98 1.49
C GLY A 40 -3.31 -5.15 2.15
N ALA A 41 -2.38 -4.25 1.86
CA ALA A 41 -1.03 -4.29 2.42
C ALA A 41 -0.96 -3.55 3.76
N THR A 42 0.10 -3.82 4.49
CA THR A 42 0.41 -3.15 5.76
C THR A 42 1.78 -2.48 5.63
N GLY A 43 2.21 -1.79 6.68
CA GLY A 43 3.50 -1.13 6.60
C GLY A 43 4.01 -0.59 7.93
N VAL A 44 5.16 0.04 7.85
CA VAL A 44 5.73 0.82 8.95
C VAL A 44 6.10 2.19 8.38
N ILE A 45 5.71 3.24 9.10
CA ILE A 45 6.07 4.63 8.77
C ILE A 45 7.01 5.14 9.86
N PHE A 46 8.08 5.76 9.44
CA PHE A 46 9.09 6.39 10.29
C PHE A 46 8.98 7.90 10.09
N PRO A 47 8.34 8.63 11.02
CA PRO A 47 8.39 10.11 10.97
C PRO A 47 9.81 10.57 11.34
N VAL A 48 10.42 11.35 10.48
CA VAL A 48 11.82 11.81 10.65
C VAL A 48 11.86 13.26 11.10
N ALA A 49 11.06 14.13 10.47
CA ALA A 49 10.99 15.56 10.79
C ALA A 49 9.57 16.08 10.48
N GLY A 50 9.19 17.16 11.15
CA GLY A 50 7.88 17.78 10.97
C GLY A 50 6.75 16.96 11.57
N ALA A 51 5.52 17.39 11.35
CA ALA A 51 4.33 16.73 11.85
C ALA A 51 3.69 15.86 10.77
N LEU A 52 3.19 14.69 11.16
CA LEU A 52 2.55 13.70 10.29
C LEU A 52 1.31 13.19 11.01
N PHE A 53 0.18 13.15 10.32
CA PHE A 53 -1.09 12.71 10.91
C PHE A 53 -1.76 11.65 10.04
N UNK A 54 -2.20 10.58 10.47
CA UNK A 54 -2.83 9.51 9.75
C UNK A 54 -4.31 9.71 9.84
N UNK A 55 -4.83 9.73 8.94
CA UNK A 55 -6.23 10.08 8.76
C UNK A 55 -7.19 9.08 9.24
N UNK A 56 -7.09 8.51 9.96
CA UNK A 56 -8.13 7.77 10.50
C UNK A 56 -8.59 8.41 11.77
N UNK A 57 -8.33 9.25 11.99
CA UNK A 57 -8.67 9.93 13.18
C UNK A 57 -7.82 11.06 13.49
N ASP A 58 -7.32 11.84 12.75
CA ASP A 58 -6.45 12.96 13.03
C ASP A 58 -5.40 12.69 14.11
N GLN A 59 -5.00 11.46 14.24
CA GLN A 59 -4.00 11.09 15.25
C GLN A 59 -2.59 11.34 14.71
N PRO A 60 -1.70 11.93 15.51
CA PRO A 60 -0.33 12.12 15.09
C PRO A 60 0.38 10.76 14.90
N VAL A 61 1.18 10.67 13.86
CA VAL A 61 2.09 9.52 13.67
C VAL A 61 3.26 9.76 14.63
N ALA A 62 3.19 9.09 15.77
CA ALA A 62 4.17 9.29 16.84
C ALA A 62 5.53 8.66 16.50
N PRO A 63 6.64 9.36 16.74
CA PRO A 63 7.96 8.72 16.63
C PRO A 63 8.14 7.66 17.73
N PRO A 64 9.02 6.68 17.55
CA PRO A 64 10.00 6.60 16.46
C PRO A 64 9.45 5.96 15.16
N TYR A 65 8.33 5.26 15.21
CA TYR A 65 7.66 4.66 14.05
C TYR A 65 6.21 4.32 14.40
N ALA A 66 5.41 4.13 13.36
CA ALA A 66 4.02 3.68 13.51
C ALA A 66 3.69 2.57 12.52
N PHE A 67 2.98 1.56 12.99
CA PHE A 67 2.48 0.49 12.12
C PHE A 67 1.25 0.96 11.35
N GLN A 68 1.30 0.78 10.03
CA GLN A 68 0.16 1.04 9.16
C GLN A 68 -0.59 -0.28 8.96
N GLN A 69 -1.76 -0.38 9.54
CA GLN A 69 -2.60 -1.57 9.42
C GLN A 69 -3.32 -1.61 8.08
N THR A 70 -3.79 -2.79 7.70
CA THR A 70 -4.64 -2.95 6.53
C THR A 70 -5.90 -2.10 6.69
N SER A 71 -6.18 -1.28 5.70
CA SER A 71 -7.39 -0.47 5.65
C SER A 71 -8.37 -1.03 4.63
N THR A 72 -9.65 -0.90 4.91
CA THR A 72 -10.71 -1.25 3.96
C THR A 72 -11.00 -0.12 2.96
N HIS A 73 -10.52 1.09 3.27
CA HIS A 73 -10.76 2.28 2.45
C HIS A 73 -9.46 3.07 2.33
N ALA A 74 -9.38 3.91 1.31
CA ALA A 74 -8.28 4.86 1.19
C ALA A 74 -8.24 5.76 2.44
N SER A 75 -7.07 5.95 3.00
CA SER A 75 -6.87 6.81 4.16
C SER A 75 -6.08 8.05 3.77
N LYS A 76 -6.24 9.09 4.56
CA LYS A 76 -5.59 10.37 4.31
C LYS A 76 -4.39 10.52 5.25
N LEU A 77 -3.27 10.91 4.70
CA LEU A 77 -2.07 11.27 5.44
C LEU A 77 -1.88 12.78 5.26
N SER A 78 -1.94 13.52 6.35
CA SER A 78 -1.70 14.96 6.36
C SER A 78 -0.30 15.23 6.90
N PHE A 79 0.39 16.23 6.36
CA PHE A 79 1.76 16.54 6.76
C PHE A 79 2.01 18.04 6.77
N SER A 80 2.85 18.49 7.70
CA SER A 80 3.31 19.87 7.78
C SER A 80 4.33 20.17 6.68
N LYS A 81 4.57 21.45 6.43
CA LYS A 81 5.70 21.89 5.61
C LYS A 81 7.01 21.33 6.21
N GLU A 82 7.91 20.90 5.33
CA GLU A 82 9.22 20.33 5.67
C GLU A 82 9.15 18.99 6.41
N ALA A 83 7.98 18.37 6.48
CA ALA A 83 7.87 17.02 7.02
C ALA A 83 8.69 16.03 6.17
N ARG A 84 9.43 15.14 6.84
CA ARG A 84 10.17 14.05 6.21
C ARG A 84 9.77 12.75 6.88
N PHE A 85 9.51 11.75 6.07
CA PHE A 85 9.09 10.45 6.57
C PHE A 85 9.43 9.35 5.56
N CYS A 86 9.81 8.22 6.07
CA CYS A 86 10.14 7.05 5.25
C CYS A 86 9.21 5.90 5.62
N GLY A 87 9.14 4.88 4.78
CA GLY A 87 8.29 3.74 5.10
C GLY A 87 8.57 2.49 4.31
N ILE A 88 8.12 1.39 4.90
CA ILE A 88 8.11 0.06 4.28
C ILE A 88 6.66 -0.32 4.01
N ARG A 89 6.40 -0.83 2.82
CA ARG A 89 5.13 -1.42 2.47
C ARG A 89 5.31 -2.92 2.33
N PHE A 90 4.64 -3.70 3.14
CA PHE A 90 4.70 -5.16 3.08
C PHE A 90 3.66 -5.70 2.11
N ASN A 91 3.91 -6.88 1.57
CA ASN A 91 2.93 -7.59 0.75
C ASN A 91 1.72 -8.01 1.59
N PRO A 92 0.52 -8.09 1.00
CA PRO A 92 -0.70 -8.39 1.76
C PRO A 92 -0.69 -9.70 2.54
N THR A 93 0.17 -10.64 2.19
CA THR A 93 0.27 -11.96 2.84
C THR A 93 1.23 -12.00 4.03
N VAL A 94 1.88 -10.88 4.34
CA VAL A 94 3.01 -10.87 5.29
C VAL A 94 2.58 -10.55 6.73
N LEU A 95 1.35 -10.09 6.94
CA LEU A 95 0.89 -9.65 8.25
C LEU A 95 -0.34 -10.38 8.72
N PRO A 96 -0.42 -10.80 9.87
CA PRO A 96 -0.64 -10.19 11.18
C PRO A 96 0.44 -10.50 12.21
N GLN A 97 1.54 -11.03 11.78
CA GLN A 97 2.61 -11.47 12.68
C GLN A 97 3.39 -10.30 13.31
N LEU A 98 3.11 -9.06 12.87
CA LEU A 98 3.71 -7.86 13.47
C LEU A 98 3.19 -7.57 14.90
N HIS A 99 2.05 -8.15 15.27
CA HIS A 99 1.45 -7.93 16.60
C HIS A 99 1.57 -9.14 17.53
N ALA A 100 2.05 -10.27 17.03
CA ALA A 100 2.26 -11.44 17.88
C ALA A 100 3.58 -11.26 18.66
N THR A 101 3.49 -11.11 19.93
CA THR A 101 4.60 -10.79 20.85
C THR A 101 5.72 -11.82 20.89
N THR A 102 5.55 -12.97 20.28
CA THR A 102 6.53 -14.06 20.34
C THR A 102 7.23 -14.40 19.01
N HIS A 103 6.71 -13.94 17.89
CA HIS A 103 7.30 -14.21 16.56
C HIS A 103 7.14 -13.01 15.62
N SER A 104 7.52 -11.85 16.12
CA SER A 104 7.48 -10.61 15.33
C SER A 104 8.44 -10.70 14.15
N LEU A 105 7.90 -10.48 12.94
CA LEU A 105 8.71 -10.32 11.72
C LEU A 105 9.71 -9.18 11.83
N VAL A 106 9.45 -8.25 12.75
CA VAL A 106 10.28 -7.06 12.90
C VAL A 106 10.50 -6.81 14.39
N ASN A 107 11.75 -6.90 14.79
CA ASN A 107 12.16 -6.63 16.17
C ASN A 107 12.01 -5.12 16.46
N VAL A 108 11.41 -4.80 17.60
CA VAL A 108 11.23 -3.42 18.10
C VAL A 108 12.59 -2.69 18.18
N GLU A 109 13.62 -3.38 18.66
CA GLU A 109 14.97 -2.81 18.78
C GLU A 109 15.54 -2.44 17.39
N SER A 110 15.35 -3.30 16.39
CA SER A 110 15.73 -3.03 15.00
C SER A 110 15.01 -1.81 14.44
N LEU A 111 13.69 -1.70 14.68
CA LEU A 111 12.91 -0.54 14.23
C LEU A 111 13.39 0.76 14.88
N ASN A 112 13.74 0.72 16.18
CA ASN A 112 14.27 1.88 16.89
C ASN A 112 15.63 2.30 16.32
N THR A 113 16.49 1.32 16.00
CA THR A 113 17.82 1.58 15.39
C THR A 113 17.65 2.21 14.01
N ILE A 114 16.75 1.66 13.20
CA ILE A 114 16.43 2.21 11.86
C ILE A 114 15.91 3.65 11.99
N ALA A 115 14.97 3.89 12.91
CA ALA A 115 14.42 5.23 13.14
C ALA A 115 15.51 6.23 13.55
N THR A 116 16.44 5.79 14.39
CA THR A 116 17.57 6.64 14.83
C THR A 116 18.52 6.96 13.68
N GLY A 117 18.81 5.97 12.83
CA GLY A 117 19.63 6.16 11.64
C GLY A 117 19.00 7.14 10.65
N LEU A 118 17.68 7.02 10.44
CA LEU A 118 16.93 7.90 9.54
C LEU A 118 16.92 9.37 10.00
N LYS A 119 17.01 9.63 11.29
CA LYS A 119 17.15 11.01 11.79
C LYS A 119 18.47 11.64 11.39
N LYS A 120 19.53 10.82 11.20
CA LYS A 120 20.85 11.29 10.75
C LYS A 120 20.89 11.47 9.24
N ASP A 121 20.33 10.50 8.49
CA ASP A 121 20.28 10.54 7.03
C ASP A 121 18.94 9.98 6.55
N PRO A 122 18.00 10.85 6.15
CA PRO A 122 16.69 10.43 5.67
C PRO A 122 16.63 10.09 4.18
N SER A 123 17.77 9.81 3.56
CA SER A 123 17.80 9.43 2.13
C SER A 123 17.30 8.00 1.91
N LEU A 124 16.78 7.73 0.74
CA LEU A 124 16.30 6.39 0.37
C LEU A 124 17.46 5.38 0.40
N SER A 125 18.67 5.79 -0.02
CA SER A 125 19.86 4.90 0.00
C SER A 125 20.25 4.53 1.44
N ALA A 126 20.26 5.49 2.36
CA ALA A 126 20.54 5.21 3.78
C ALA A 126 19.45 4.31 4.37
N PHE A 127 18.19 4.55 4.03
CA PHE A 127 17.08 3.72 4.52
C PHE A 127 17.23 2.26 4.05
N VAL A 128 17.54 2.05 2.77
CA VAL A 128 17.77 0.70 2.21
C VAL A 128 18.94 0.01 2.93
N ALA A 129 20.02 0.72 3.19
CA ALA A 129 21.18 0.18 3.92
C ALA A 129 20.79 -0.23 5.35
N LEU A 130 20.08 0.63 6.07
CA LEU A 130 19.59 0.33 7.43
C LEU A 130 18.65 -0.88 7.44
N LEU A 131 17.75 -0.98 6.44
CA LEU A 131 16.87 -2.14 6.33
C LEU A 131 17.67 -3.42 6.08
N SER A 132 18.66 -3.36 5.21
CA SER A 132 19.51 -4.52 4.90
C SER A 132 20.31 -4.99 6.11
N GLU A 133 20.73 -4.07 6.97
CA GLU A 133 21.53 -4.38 8.15
C GLU A 133 20.68 -4.84 9.34
N TYR A 134 19.55 -4.16 9.60
CA TYR A 134 18.80 -4.34 10.86
C TYR A 134 17.46 -5.07 10.69
N LEU A 135 16.91 -5.16 9.47
CA LEU A 135 15.64 -5.85 9.26
C LEU A 135 15.88 -7.34 9.04
N THR A 136 15.73 -8.12 10.10
CA THR A 136 15.84 -9.58 10.01
C THR A 136 14.52 -10.16 9.52
N LEU A 137 14.48 -10.59 8.27
CA LEU A 137 13.32 -11.25 7.71
C LEU A 137 13.34 -12.73 8.07
N PRO A 138 12.22 -13.32 8.47
CA PRO A 138 12.21 -14.75 8.82
C PRO A 138 12.48 -15.61 7.58
N LYS A 139 13.40 -16.55 7.71
CA LYS A 139 13.73 -17.53 6.67
C LYS A 139 12.58 -18.52 6.43
N VAL A 140 11.68 -18.65 7.36
CA VAL A 140 10.57 -19.60 7.28
C VAL A 140 9.25 -18.86 7.35
N ILE A 141 8.63 -18.68 6.21
CA ILE A 141 7.24 -18.28 6.15
C ILE A 141 6.43 -19.53 6.52
N ASN A 142 5.60 -19.40 7.55
CA ASN A 142 4.82 -20.51 8.11
C ASN A 142 4.08 -21.28 6.98
N ARG A 143 4.36 -22.59 6.86
CA ARG A 143 3.76 -23.45 5.83
C ARG A 143 2.22 -23.45 5.87
N GLY A 144 1.62 -23.20 7.04
CA GLY A 144 0.16 -23.08 7.18
C GLY A 144 -0.47 -21.91 6.44
N THR A 145 0.35 -20.98 5.92
CA THR A 145 -0.14 -19.81 5.20
C THR A 145 -0.04 -19.93 3.67
N GLU A 146 0.54 -21.00 3.15
CA GLU A 146 0.79 -21.14 1.70
C GLU A 146 -0.51 -21.12 0.87
N HIS A 147 -1.56 -21.75 1.35
CA HIS A 147 -2.83 -21.80 0.62
C HIS A 147 -3.50 -20.42 0.54
N SER A 148 -3.44 -19.65 1.63
CA SER A 148 -3.96 -18.27 1.63
C SER A 148 -3.10 -17.34 0.77
N LYS A 149 -1.79 -17.53 0.75
CA LYS A 149 -0.88 -16.79 -0.16
C LYS A 149 -1.22 -17.11 -1.61
N HIS A 150 -1.41 -18.39 -1.92
CA HIS A 150 -1.78 -18.83 -3.27
C HIS A 150 -3.10 -18.19 -3.69
N LEU A 151 -4.10 -18.19 -2.80
CA LEU A 151 -5.39 -17.52 -3.07
C LEU A 151 -5.18 -16.03 -3.35
N ILE A 152 -4.42 -15.33 -2.50
CA ILE A 152 -4.15 -13.89 -2.67
C ILE A 152 -3.41 -13.63 -4.00
N ARG A 153 -2.42 -14.46 -4.36
CA ARG A 153 -1.73 -14.35 -5.66
C ARG A 153 -2.70 -14.48 -6.84
N ASN A 154 -3.63 -15.42 -6.75
CA ASN A 154 -4.67 -15.58 -7.78
C ASN A 154 -5.52 -14.31 -7.92
N LEU A 155 -5.93 -13.71 -6.79
CA LEU A 155 -6.73 -12.47 -6.80
C LEU A 155 -5.92 -11.28 -7.32
N ILE A 156 -4.62 -11.23 -7.01
CA ILE A 156 -3.69 -10.22 -7.56
C ILE A 156 -3.61 -10.33 -9.09
N ASN A 157 -3.67 -11.54 -9.61
CA ASN A 157 -3.66 -11.81 -11.05
C ASN A 157 -5.07 -11.75 -11.67
N LEU A 158 -6.03 -11.16 -10.94
CA LEU A 158 -7.43 -10.98 -11.39
C LEU A 158 -8.16 -12.30 -11.69
N THR A 159 -7.69 -13.43 -11.14
CA THR A 159 -8.45 -14.69 -11.20
C THR A 159 -9.75 -14.50 -10.41
N PRO A 160 -10.92 -14.81 -10.99
CA PRO A 160 -12.17 -14.70 -10.25
C PRO A 160 -12.14 -15.52 -8.96
N LEU A 161 -12.68 -14.97 -7.88
CA LEU A 161 -12.62 -15.56 -6.54
C LEU A 161 -13.18 -16.99 -6.52
N GLU A 162 -14.28 -17.23 -7.23
CA GLU A 162 -14.90 -18.57 -7.34
C GLU A 162 -13.90 -19.59 -7.91
N THR A 163 -13.24 -19.21 -9.01
CA THR A 163 -12.22 -20.06 -9.65
C THR A 163 -11.04 -20.30 -8.70
N ALA A 164 -10.62 -19.27 -7.96
CA ALA A 164 -9.52 -19.37 -7.01
C ALA A 164 -9.86 -20.32 -5.86
N TYR A 165 -11.10 -20.32 -5.38
CA TYR A 165 -11.57 -21.28 -4.37
C TYR A 165 -11.56 -22.72 -4.90
N GLN A 166 -12.06 -22.94 -6.13
CA GLN A 166 -12.13 -24.28 -6.75
C GLN A 166 -10.74 -24.91 -6.91
N ARG A 167 -9.71 -24.10 -7.11
CA ARG A 167 -8.33 -24.57 -7.30
C ARG A 167 -7.59 -24.83 -5.99
N ALA A 168 -8.19 -24.47 -4.85
CA ALA A 168 -7.51 -24.57 -3.56
C ALA A 168 -7.81 -25.92 -2.88
N PRO A 169 -6.85 -26.49 -2.16
CA PRO A 169 -7.05 -27.77 -1.46
C PRO A 169 -7.80 -27.65 -0.13
N LEU A 170 -8.16 -26.44 0.27
CA LEU A 170 -8.89 -26.16 1.53
C LEU A 170 -10.32 -25.71 1.22
N SER A 171 -11.22 -25.93 2.17
CA SER A 171 -12.58 -25.42 2.06
C SER A 171 -12.59 -23.88 2.04
N GLN A 172 -13.60 -23.31 1.39
CA GLN A 172 -13.79 -21.86 1.32
C GLN A 172 -13.73 -21.22 2.71
N ARG A 173 -14.41 -21.80 3.71
CA ARG A 173 -14.46 -21.28 5.09
C ARG A 173 -13.07 -21.24 5.73
N GLN A 174 -12.24 -22.28 5.49
CA GLN A 174 -10.86 -22.30 5.99
C GLN A 174 -10.01 -21.20 5.36
N LEU A 175 -10.11 -21.04 4.04
CA LEU A 175 -9.39 -20.00 3.30
C LEU A 175 -9.83 -18.60 3.73
N GLU A 176 -11.12 -18.36 3.87
CA GLU A 176 -11.64 -17.07 4.32
C GLU A 176 -11.10 -16.71 5.70
N ARG A 177 -11.09 -17.67 6.63
CA ARG A 177 -10.55 -17.48 7.98
C ARG A 177 -9.04 -17.16 7.92
N GLN A 178 -8.28 -17.93 7.12
CA GLN A 178 -6.83 -17.73 7.00
C GLN A 178 -6.52 -16.35 6.40
N VAL A 179 -7.17 -16.00 5.30
CA VAL A 179 -6.93 -14.69 4.64
C VAL A 179 -7.34 -13.55 5.57
N LYS A 180 -8.50 -13.66 6.22
CA LYS A 180 -8.96 -12.62 7.16
C LYS A 180 -7.95 -12.42 8.31
N ASN A 181 -7.40 -13.52 8.84
CA ASN A 181 -6.40 -13.46 9.91
C ASN A 181 -5.08 -12.86 9.41
N GLN A 182 -4.71 -13.06 8.14
CA GLN A 182 -3.45 -12.58 7.58
C GLN A 182 -3.52 -11.19 6.99
N CYS A 183 -4.62 -10.86 6.30
CA CYS A 183 -4.76 -9.60 5.57
C CYS A 183 -5.70 -8.62 6.26
N GLY A 184 -6.37 -9.04 7.34
CA GLY A 184 -7.35 -8.19 8.02
C GLY A 184 -8.68 -8.07 7.28
N VAL A 185 -8.78 -8.58 6.05
CA VAL A 185 -9.98 -8.48 5.20
C VAL A 185 -10.31 -9.85 4.62
N THR A 186 -11.57 -10.07 4.25
CA THR A 186 -12.00 -11.31 3.60
C THR A 186 -11.44 -11.38 2.16
N PRO A 187 -11.31 -12.59 1.56
CA PRO A 187 -10.90 -12.71 0.16
C PRO A 187 -11.81 -11.92 -0.80
N LYS A 188 -13.10 -11.92 -0.57
CA LYS A 188 -14.06 -11.14 -1.38
C LYS A 188 -13.78 -9.65 -1.29
N TYR A 189 -13.46 -9.15 -0.09
CA TYR A 189 -13.12 -7.74 0.09
C TYR A 189 -11.77 -7.42 -0.54
N PHE A 190 -10.79 -8.33 -0.42
CA PHE A 190 -9.48 -8.20 -1.04
C PHE A 190 -9.60 -8.10 -2.58
N GLU A 191 -10.43 -8.97 -3.18
CA GLU A 191 -10.71 -8.94 -4.63
C GLU A 191 -11.24 -7.55 -5.05
N ARG A 192 -12.19 -7.00 -4.31
CA ARG A 192 -12.76 -5.66 -4.58
C ARG A 192 -11.69 -4.57 -4.53
N ILE A 193 -10.89 -4.57 -3.46
CA ILE A 193 -9.77 -3.61 -3.28
C ILE A 193 -8.81 -3.70 -4.48
N TYR A 194 -8.45 -4.92 -4.84
CA TYR A 194 -7.44 -5.16 -5.87
C TYR A 194 -7.93 -4.75 -7.26
N ARG A 195 -9.20 -5.03 -7.57
CA ARG A 195 -9.81 -4.54 -8.83
C ARG A 195 -9.75 -3.00 -8.92
N VAL A 196 -10.06 -2.31 -7.80
CA VAL A 196 -9.98 -0.84 -7.75
C VAL A 196 -8.53 -0.36 -7.88
N LYS A 197 -7.57 -1.05 -7.26
CA LYS A 197 -6.14 -0.76 -7.42
C LYS A 197 -5.71 -0.85 -8.88
N MET A 198 -6.13 -1.91 -9.57
CA MET A 198 -5.82 -2.11 -11.00
C MET A 198 -6.49 -1.04 -11.88
N ALA A 199 -7.76 -0.70 -11.60
CA ALA A 199 -8.46 0.36 -12.31
C ALA A 199 -7.79 1.72 -12.12
N LYS A 200 -7.33 2.02 -10.91
CA LYS A 200 -6.57 3.24 -10.59
C LYS A 200 -5.29 3.31 -11.44
N GLN A 201 -4.58 2.19 -11.57
CA GLN A 201 -3.36 2.12 -12.38
C GLN A 201 -3.70 2.28 -13.88
N ALA A 202 -4.76 1.61 -14.36
CA ALA A 202 -5.20 1.72 -15.75
C ALA A 202 -5.56 3.18 -16.13
N ILE A 203 -6.25 3.90 -15.23
CA ILE A 203 -6.57 5.33 -15.44
C ILE A 203 -5.28 6.16 -15.59
N LYS A 204 -4.25 5.84 -14.81
CA LYS A 204 -2.98 6.55 -14.81
C LYS A 204 -2.18 6.27 -16.08
N ASP A 205 -2.10 4.99 -16.47
CA ASP A 205 -1.27 4.54 -17.60
C ASP A 205 -1.93 4.80 -18.95
N HIS A 206 -3.27 4.78 -18.98
CA HIS A 206 -4.06 4.95 -20.20
C HIS A 206 -5.13 6.03 -19.98
N PRO A 207 -4.74 7.33 -19.92
CA PRO A 207 -5.67 8.43 -19.60
C PRO A 207 -6.87 8.55 -20.53
N SER A 208 -6.73 8.13 -21.80
CA SER A 208 -7.79 8.19 -22.82
C SER A 208 -8.71 6.98 -22.83
N MET A 209 -8.36 5.90 -22.11
CA MET A 209 -9.15 4.66 -22.10
C MET A 209 -10.54 4.93 -21.50
N SER A 210 -11.60 4.40 -22.14
CA SER A 210 -12.96 4.60 -21.64
C SER A 210 -13.17 3.90 -20.29
N PHE A 211 -14.10 4.41 -19.49
CA PHE A 211 -14.41 3.78 -18.18
C PHE A 211 -15.10 2.41 -18.38
N ALA A 212 -15.75 2.18 -19.51
CA ALA A 212 -16.30 0.86 -19.85
C ALA A 212 -15.18 -0.15 -20.10
N ASP A 213 -14.17 0.23 -20.87
CA ASP A 213 -13.02 -0.63 -21.15
C ASP A 213 -12.21 -0.93 -19.88
N ILE A 214 -12.02 0.09 -19.02
CA ILE A 214 -11.34 -0.09 -17.72
C ILE A 214 -12.15 -1.06 -16.85
N ALA A 215 -13.47 -0.93 -16.81
CA ALA A 215 -14.34 -1.83 -16.04
C ALA A 215 -14.15 -3.27 -16.51
N GLN A 216 -14.19 -3.50 -17.82
CA GLN A 216 -14.01 -4.81 -18.41
C GLN A 216 -12.62 -5.37 -18.11
N ALA A 217 -11.56 -4.60 -18.37
CA ALA A 217 -10.16 -5.02 -18.18
C ALA A 217 -9.85 -5.37 -16.71
N CYS A 218 -10.54 -4.71 -15.75
CA CYS A 218 -10.31 -4.93 -14.32
C CYS A 218 -11.32 -5.89 -13.68
N GLY A 219 -12.16 -6.57 -14.49
CA GLY A 219 -13.06 -7.62 -14.00
C GLY A 219 -14.30 -7.11 -13.25
N PHE A 220 -14.74 -5.87 -13.54
CA PHE A 220 -16.05 -5.41 -13.05
C PHE A 220 -17.15 -5.88 -14.01
N THR A 221 -18.36 -6.05 -13.48
CA THR A 221 -19.53 -6.49 -14.25
C THR A 221 -19.87 -5.48 -15.36
N ASP A 222 -19.79 -4.20 -15.03
CA ASP A 222 -20.15 -3.10 -15.93
C ASP A 222 -19.54 -1.78 -15.42
N GLN A 223 -19.68 -0.71 -16.19
CA GLN A 223 -19.17 0.63 -15.83
C GLN A 223 -19.86 1.20 -14.56
N PRO A 224 -21.20 1.11 -14.38
CA PRO A 224 -21.82 1.54 -13.12
C PRO A 224 -21.26 0.83 -11.89
N HIS A 225 -21.08 -0.50 -11.95
CA HIS A 225 -20.47 -1.29 -10.86
C HIS A 225 -19.05 -0.77 -10.56
N PHE A 226 -18.24 -0.58 -11.59
CA PHE A 226 -16.90 -0.02 -11.44
C PHE A 226 -16.92 1.34 -10.73
N ILE A 227 -17.76 2.29 -11.20
CA ILE A 227 -17.84 3.64 -10.61
C ILE A 227 -18.24 3.57 -9.14
N LYS A 228 -19.22 2.72 -8.81
CA LYS A 228 -19.71 2.52 -7.43
C LYS A 228 -18.59 1.97 -6.52
N GLU A 229 -17.91 0.90 -6.97
CA GLU A 229 -16.84 0.26 -6.19
C GLU A 229 -15.63 1.18 -6.01
N PHE A 230 -15.23 1.87 -7.08
CA PHE A 230 -14.12 2.83 -7.04
C PHE A 230 -14.42 3.96 -6.04
N LYS A 231 -15.63 4.53 -6.10
CA LYS A 231 -16.05 5.60 -5.18
C LYS A 231 -16.12 5.10 -3.73
N ALA A 232 -16.61 3.87 -3.52
CA ALA A 232 -16.71 3.28 -2.17
C ALA A 232 -15.32 3.11 -1.52
N ILE A 233 -14.31 2.73 -2.30
CA ILE A 233 -12.95 2.45 -1.77
C ILE A 233 -12.08 3.71 -1.77
N MET A 234 -12.16 4.54 -2.82
CA MET A 234 -11.28 5.71 -3.01
C MET A 234 -11.87 7.02 -2.49
N HIS A 235 -13.17 7.03 -2.15
CA HIS A 235 -13.95 8.22 -1.71
C HIS A 235 -14.06 9.33 -2.76
N ILE A 236 -13.59 9.07 -4.00
CA ILE A 236 -13.75 9.95 -5.17
C ILE A 236 -14.16 9.12 -6.37
N THR A 237 -14.79 9.74 -7.36
CA THR A 237 -15.18 9.06 -8.60
C THR A 237 -13.96 8.84 -9.52
N PRO A 238 -13.99 7.83 -10.42
CA PRO A 238 -12.93 7.66 -11.42
C PRO A 238 -12.69 8.92 -12.27
N ALA A 239 -13.75 9.64 -12.63
CA ALA A 239 -13.67 10.88 -13.41
C ALA A 239 -12.93 11.96 -12.63
N LYS A 240 -13.23 12.15 -11.35
CA LYS A 240 -12.51 13.10 -10.49
C LYS A 240 -11.05 12.70 -10.34
N TYR A 241 -10.77 11.40 -10.16
CA TYR A 241 -9.41 10.88 -10.07
C TYR A 241 -8.62 11.17 -11.35
N ARG A 242 -9.20 10.88 -12.53
CA ARG A 242 -8.58 11.16 -13.85
C ARG A 242 -8.27 12.65 -13.99
N LYS A 243 -9.21 13.52 -13.62
CA LYS A 243 -9.01 14.98 -13.67
C LYS A 243 -7.85 15.43 -12.79
N LEU A 244 -7.75 14.91 -11.56
CA LEU A 244 -6.63 15.23 -10.65
C LEU A 244 -5.28 14.85 -11.25
N LEU A 245 -5.20 13.73 -11.96
CA LEU A 245 -3.96 13.30 -12.65
C LEU A 245 -3.60 14.26 -13.79
N SER A 246 -4.56 14.65 -14.64
CA SER A 246 -4.31 15.56 -15.77
C SER A 246 -3.91 16.96 -15.28
N ASP A 247 -4.56 17.47 -14.24
CA ASP A 247 -4.22 18.78 -13.66
C ASP A 247 -2.81 18.78 -13.07
N SER A 248 -2.36 17.66 -12.51
CA SER A 248 -1.01 17.50 -11.97
C SER A 248 0.04 17.46 -13.08
N GLN A 249 -0.23 16.76 -14.17
CA GLN A 249 0.68 16.67 -15.32
C GLN A 249 0.83 18.02 -16.02
N SER A 250 -0.26 18.76 -16.19
CA SER A 250 -0.23 20.08 -16.85
C SER A 250 0.56 21.12 -16.04
N LYS A 251 0.55 21.03 -14.71
CA LYS A 251 1.36 21.89 -13.84
C LYS A 251 2.85 21.56 -13.94
N GLN A 252 3.20 20.29 -14.08
CA GLN A 252 4.60 19.83 -14.21
C GLN A 252 5.19 20.25 -15.56
N THR A 253 4.44 20.18 -16.64
CA THR A 253 4.87 20.61 -17.97
C THR A 253 5.10 22.13 -18.03
N LYS A 254 4.29 22.93 -17.36
CA LYS A 254 4.45 24.38 -17.30
C LYS A 254 5.69 24.83 -16.52
N LEU A 255 6.21 23.99 -15.61
CA LEU A 255 7.44 24.30 -14.86
C LEU A 255 8.70 23.99 -15.67
N ILE A 256 8.65 23.05 -16.59
CA ILE A 256 9.79 22.64 -17.43
C ILE A 256 9.99 23.62 -18.60
N LEU A 257 8.92 24.34 -18.98
CA LEU A 257 8.95 25.28 -20.12
C LEU A 257 9.20 26.74 -19.70
N ARG A 258 9.56 27.00 -18.45
CA ARG A 258 9.97 28.29 -17.92
C ARG A 258 11.44 28.27 -17.46
#